data_aa67409b69de43bc0fa1fc999de66759
#
_entry.id   aa67409b69de43bc0fa1fc999de66759
#
_cell.length_a   1.000
_cell.length_b   1.000
_cell.length_c   1.000
_cell.angle_alpha   90.00
_cell.angle_beta   90.00
_cell.angle_gamma   90.00
#
_symmetry.space_group_name_H-M   'P 1'
#
loop_
_entity.id
_entity.type
_entity.pdbx_description
1 polymer ?
#
loop_
_entity_poly.entity_id
_entity_poly.type
_entity_poly.pdbx_seq_one_letter_code
_entity_poly.pdbx_strand_id
1 'polypeptide(L)'
;MINVNVFSEDNNWSNRIRNKEIFFKSICEAFPRKYKFLNKNVSFTLLLSNNKNIKKLNKKFRNKNKTTDILSFRLGHKISIKKDTYLGDIIISFNYMNKNKEKTLFKTVVIKTFIHGFLHLLGFDHIKDKDYKKMIIEENKIYKSVISKLN
;
A
#
# COMPACT_ATOMS: atom_id res chain seq x y z
N MET A 1 -4.31 6.47 -15.70
CA MET A 1 -4.59 6.85 -14.30
C MET A 1 -4.31 5.68 -13.39
N ILE A 2 -3.88 5.95 -12.17
CA ILE A 2 -3.60 4.89 -11.18
C ILE A 2 -4.92 4.34 -10.61
N ASN A 3 -5.05 3.02 -10.56
CA ASN A 3 -6.23 2.34 -10.03
C ASN A 3 -5.81 1.22 -9.07
N VAL A 4 -6.52 1.13 -7.95
CA VAL A 4 -6.32 0.06 -6.98
C VAL A 4 -7.55 -0.86 -6.95
N ASN A 5 -7.31 -2.17 -7.03
CA ASN A 5 -8.33 -3.19 -6.85
C ASN A 5 -8.25 -3.67 -5.40
N VAL A 6 -9.31 -3.47 -4.64
CA VAL A 6 -9.34 -3.76 -3.19
C VAL A 6 -10.14 -5.01 -2.92
N PHE A 7 -9.50 -5.96 -2.23
CA PHE A 7 -10.13 -7.19 -1.75
C PHE A 7 -9.92 -7.29 -0.24
N SER A 8 -10.86 -7.91 0.45
CA SER A 8 -10.76 -8.15 1.90
C SER A 8 -11.04 -9.61 2.19
N GLU A 9 -10.19 -10.23 2.99
CA GLU A 9 -10.37 -11.60 3.48
C GLU A 9 -10.54 -11.65 5.01
N ASP A 10 -10.77 -10.48 5.63
CA ASP A 10 -11.03 -10.39 7.07
C ASP A 10 -12.11 -9.33 7.32
N ASN A 11 -13.21 -9.73 7.91
CA ASN A 11 -14.36 -8.87 8.15
C ASN A 11 -14.10 -7.75 9.17
N ASN A 12 -13.05 -7.84 9.97
CA ASN A 12 -12.70 -6.80 10.94
C ASN A 12 -12.38 -5.46 10.27
N TRP A 13 -11.91 -5.48 9.03
CA TRP A 13 -11.65 -4.25 8.28
C TRP A 13 -12.91 -3.39 8.14
N SER A 14 -14.06 -4.01 7.95
CA SER A 14 -15.35 -3.29 7.82
C SER A 14 -15.76 -2.57 9.08
N ASN A 15 -15.26 -2.98 10.24
CA ASN A 15 -15.52 -2.32 11.52
C ASN A 15 -14.77 -1.00 11.65
N ARG A 16 -13.69 -0.82 10.90
CA ARG A 16 -12.81 0.35 10.98
C ARG A 16 -12.87 1.24 9.75
N ILE A 17 -13.14 0.66 8.58
CA ILE A 17 -13.27 1.37 7.30
C ILE A 17 -14.58 0.95 6.65
N ARG A 18 -15.53 1.87 6.62
CA ARG A 18 -16.90 1.59 6.17
C ARG A 18 -16.96 1.18 4.69
N ASN A 19 -16.30 1.92 3.82
CA ASN A 19 -16.24 1.61 2.40
C ASN A 19 -14.77 1.58 1.96
N LYS A 20 -14.23 0.37 1.90
CA LYS A 20 -12.82 0.13 1.62
C LYS A 20 -12.40 0.57 0.22
N GLU A 21 -13.24 0.27 -0.77
CA GLU A 21 -12.94 0.64 -2.16
C GLU A 21 -12.85 2.16 -2.32
N ILE A 22 -13.85 2.89 -1.83
CA ILE A 22 -13.86 4.35 -1.89
C ILE A 22 -12.68 4.93 -1.10
N PHE A 23 -12.38 4.39 0.06
CA PHE A 23 -11.29 4.88 0.90
C PHE A 23 -9.94 4.83 0.17
N PHE A 24 -9.58 3.67 -0.37
CA PHE A 24 -8.29 3.50 -1.05
C PHE A 24 -8.25 4.19 -2.41
N LYS A 25 -9.36 4.22 -3.13
CA LYS A 25 -9.47 4.98 -4.37
C LYS A 25 -9.24 6.48 -4.12
N SER A 26 -9.84 7.03 -3.07
CA SER A 26 -9.66 8.44 -2.69
C SER A 26 -8.20 8.76 -2.36
N ILE A 27 -7.50 7.83 -1.71
CA ILE A 27 -6.06 7.99 -1.45
C ILE A 27 -5.28 8.10 -2.77
N CYS A 28 -5.54 7.19 -3.70
CA CYS A 28 -4.86 7.21 -5.01
C CYS A 28 -5.18 8.49 -5.81
N GLU A 29 -6.41 8.96 -5.77
CA GLU A 29 -6.82 10.21 -6.40
C GLU A 29 -6.12 11.44 -5.79
N ALA A 30 -5.73 11.34 -4.53
CA ALA A 30 -5.02 12.38 -3.79
C ALA A 30 -3.50 12.34 -3.96
N PHE A 31 -2.96 11.39 -4.69
CA PHE A 31 -1.52 11.30 -4.97
C PHE A 31 -1.03 12.55 -5.72
N PRO A 32 0.27 12.92 -5.58
CA PRO A 32 0.87 13.93 -6.45
C PRO A 32 0.76 13.52 -7.92
N ARG A 33 0.70 14.51 -8.80
CA ARG A 33 0.54 14.28 -10.25
C ARG A 33 1.53 13.26 -10.81
N LYS A 34 2.77 13.27 -10.33
CA LYS A 34 3.82 12.33 -10.71
C LYS A 34 3.40 10.86 -10.57
N TYR A 35 2.58 10.56 -9.56
CA TYR A 35 2.16 9.20 -9.23
C TYR A 35 0.75 8.87 -9.71
N LYS A 36 0.10 9.77 -10.43
CA LYS A 36 -1.24 9.51 -10.98
C LYS A 36 -1.23 8.80 -12.33
N PHE A 37 -0.13 8.88 -13.06
CA PHE A 37 0.02 8.26 -14.39
C PHE A 37 -1.17 8.58 -15.31
N LEU A 38 -1.50 9.87 -15.45
CA LEU A 38 -2.76 10.35 -16.06
C LEU A 38 -3.01 9.86 -17.48
N ASN A 39 -1.96 9.68 -18.28
CA ASN A 39 -2.06 9.25 -19.67
C ASN A 39 -1.84 7.74 -19.87
N LYS A 40 -1.87 6.99 -18.77
CA LYS A 40 -1.63 5.55 -18.76
C LYS A 40 -2.67 4.86 -17.88
N ASN A 41 -2.85 3.56 -18.09
CA ASN A 41 -3.66 2.71 -17.23
C ASN A 41 -2.74 1.89 -16.34
N VAL A 42 -2.55 2.33 -15.11
CA VAL A 42 -1.67 1.68 -14.13
C VAL A 42 -2.52 1.14 -13.00
N SER A 43 -2.38 -0.13 -12.71
CA SER A 43 -3.18 -0.78 -11.66
C SER A 43 -2.34 -1.65 -10.75
N PHE A 44 -2.88 -1.92 -9.58
CA PHE A 44 -2.33 -2.86 -8.62
C PHE A 44 -3.44 -3.37 -7.71
N THR A 45 -3.15 -4.42 -6.95
CA THR A 45 -4.13 -5.05 -6.06
C THR A 45 -3.73 -4.84 -4.60
N LEU A 46 -4.73 -4.54 -3.78
CA LEU A 46 -4.59 -4.48 -2.33
C LEU A 46 -5.46 -5.56 -1.70
N LEU A 47 -4.85 -6.45 -0.93
CA LEU A 47 -5.53 -7.44 -0.12
C LEU A 47 -5.48 -7.03 1.34
N LEU A 48 -6.65 -6.78 1.92
CA LEU A 48 -6.82 -6.46 3.34
C LEU A 48 -6.98 -7.76 4.11
N SER A 49 -5.94 -8.14 4.84
CA SER A 49 -5.77 -9.46 5.42
C SER A 49 -5.58 -9.41 6.94
N ASN A 50 -4.99 -10.43 7.52
CA ASN A 50 -4.74 -10.59 8.95
C ASN A 50 -3.41 -11.30 9.20
N ASN A 51 -3.00 -11.39 10.48
CA ASN A 51 -1.76 -12.03 10.87
C ASN A 51 -1.66 -13.48 10.44
N LYS A 52 -2.74 -14.24 10.57
CA LYS A 52 -2.75 -15.67 10.21
C LYS A 52 -2.39 -15.87 8.73
N ASN A 53 -3.06 -15.13 7.86
CA ASN A 53 -2.89 -15.29 6.42
C ASN A 53 -1.59 -14.66 5.91
N ILE A 54 -1.20 -13.49 6.44
CA ILE A 54 0.05 -12.84 6.01
C ILE A 54 1.29 -13.65 6.43
N LYS A 55 1.23 -14.33 7.58
CA LYS A 55 2.29 -15.25 8.01
C LYS A 55 2.48 -16.39 7.02
N LYS A 56 1.39 -16.97 6.51
CA LYS A 56 1.44 -18.03 5.49
C LYS A 56 2.09 -17.54 4.21
N LEU A 57 1.72 -16.35 3.74
CA LEU A 57 2.30 -15.74 2.54
C LEU A 57 3.78 -15.40 2.72
N ASN A 58 4.15 -14.89 3.89
CA ASN A 58 5.52 -14.56 4.21
C ASN A 58 6.42 -15.81 4.23
N LYS A 59 5.91 -16.91 4.79
CA LYS A 59 6.60 -18.21 4.76
C LYS A 59 6.73 -18.73 3.34
N LYS A 60 5.65 -18.74 2.57
CA LYS A 60 5.60 -19.30 1.22
C LYS A 60 6.50 -18.55 0.23
N PHE A 61 6.46 -17.22 0.24
CA PHE A 61 7.13 -16.41 -0.78
C PHE A 61 8.43 -15.77 -0.34
N ARG A 62 8.69 -15.64 0.96
CA ARG A 62 9.91 -15.01 1.50
C ARG A 62 10.68 -15.92 2.45
N ASN A 63 10.20 -17.13 2.67
CA ASN A 63 10.79 -18.11 3.58
C ASN A 63 10.96 -17.59 5.02
N LYS A 64 10.00 -16.74 5.46
CA LYS A 64 9.98 -16.17 6.81
C LYS A 64 8.71 -16.60 7.52
N ASN A 65 8.84 -17.48 8.51
CA ASN A 65 7.70 -18.00 9.28
C ASN A 65 7.32 -17.03 10.41
N LYS A 66 6.90 -15.82 10.04
CA LYS A 66 6.48 -14.79 11.01
C LYS A 66 5.43 -13.85 10.40
N THR A 67 4.69 -13.17 11.28
CA THR A 67 3.78 -12.11 10.86
C THR A 67 4.56 -10.85 10.46
N THR A 68 3.92 -10.00 9.67
CA THR A 68 4.42 -8.68 9.31
C THR A 68 3.23 -7.74 9.09
N ASP A 69 3.48 -6.45 9.09
CA ASP A 69 2.44 -5.46 8.84
C ASP A 69 2.01 -5.45 7.37
N ILE A 70 2.96 -5.62 6.46
CA ILE A 70 2.73 -5.50 5.02
C ILE A 70 3.66 -6.43 4.24
N LEU A 71 3.16 -6.91 3.11
CA LEU A 71 3.95 -7.55 2.05
C LEU A 71 3.65 -6.84 0.73
N SER A 72 4.69 -6.59 -0.05
CA SER A 72 4.56 -6.04 -1.41
C SER A 72 5.24 -6.99 -2.38
N PHE A 73 4.50 -7.44 -3.38
CA PHE A 73 4.99 -8.35 -4.41
C PHE A 73 4.95 -7.64 -5.76
N ARG A 74 6.09 -7.08 -6.14
CA ARG A 74 6.24 -6.40 -7.43
C ARG A 74 6.25 -7.41 -8.56
N LEU A 75 5.52 -7.12 -9.63
CA LEU A 75 5.53 -7.92 -10.84
C LEU A 75 6.79 -7.60 -11.66
N GLY A 76 7.69 -8.58 -11.80
CA GLY A 76 8.95 -8.44 -12.54
C GLY A 76 10.07 -7.73 -11.78
N HIS A 77 11.25 -7.65 -12.40
CA HIS A 77 12.46 -7.08 -11.79
C HIS A 77 12.69 -5.62 -12.15
N LYS A 78 12.24 -5.19 -13.31
CA LYS A 78 12.33 -3.80 -13.76
C LYS A 78 10.94 -3.22 -13.93
N ILE A 79 10.76 -2.00 -13.44
CA ILE A 79 9.52 -1.27 -13.63
C ILE A 79 9.62 -0.46 -14.91
N SER A 80 8.79 -0.82 -15.87
CA SER A 80 8.58 -0.05 -17.07
C SER A 80 7.10 0.31 -17.13
N ILE A 81 6.78 1.58 -16.87
CA ILE A 81 5.39 2.05 -16.90
C ILE A 81 5.00 2.30 -18.35
N LYS A 82 4.24 1.35 -18.89
CA LYS A 82 3.69 1.41 -20.24
C LYS A 82 2.25 1.92 -20.20
N LYS A 83 1.59 1.98 -21.35
CA LYS A 83 0.21 2.41 -21.47
C LYS A 83 -0.73 1.63 -20.56
N ASP A 84 -0.56 0.31 -20.49
CA ASP A 84 -1.27 -0.59 -19.58
C ASP A 84 -0.24 -1.34 -18.74
N THR A 85 -0.23 -1.12 -17.43
CA THR A 85 0.76 -1.73 -16.54
C THR A 85 0.10 -2.20 -15.25
N TYR A 86 0.34 -3.46 -14.89
CA TYR A 86 -0.01 -4.00 -13.58
C TYR A 86 1.25 -4.03 -12.71
N LEU A 87 1.23 -3.34 -11.57
CA LEU A 87 2.42 -3.19 -10.72
C LEU A 87 2.68 -4.39 -9.81
N GLY A 88 1.63 -5.05 -9.33
CA GLY A 88 1.75 -6.14 -8.38
C GLY A 88 0.73 -6.08 -7.25
N ASP A 89 1.05 -6.75 -6.14
CA ASP A 89 0.13 -6.95 -5.03
C ASP A 89 0.68 -6.40 -3.72
N ILE A 90 -0.20 -5.78 -2.93
CA ILE A 90 0.07 -5.35 -1.56
C ILE A 90 -0.87 -6.11 -0.63
N ILE A 91 -0.34 -6.66 0.46
CA ILE A 91 -1.12 -7.33 1.50
C ILE A 91 -0.84 -6.61 2.83
N ILE A 92 -1.90 -6.18 3.52
CA ILE A 92 -1.80 -5.49 4.82
C ILE A 92 -2.51 -6.30 5.90
N SER A 93 -1.86 -6.45 7.07
CA SER A 93 -2.43 -7.17 8.20
C SER A 93 -3.24 -6.24 9.10
N PHE A 94 -4.51 -6.57 9.29
CA PHE A 94 -5.41 -5.85 10.19
C PHE A 94 -4.85 -5.76 11.61
N ASN A 95 -4.29 -6.84 12.12
CA ASN A 95 -3.81 -6.90 13.51
C ASN A 95 -2.74 -5.84 13.80
N TYR A 96 -1.84 -5.56 12.86
CA TYR A 96 -0.83 -4.51 13.01
C TYR A 96 -1.46 -3.12 13.00
N MET A 97 -2.40 -2.89 12.09
CA MET A 97 -3.08 -1.59 11.98
C MET A 97 -3.94 -1.32 13.22
N ASN A 98 -4.61 -2.35 13.73
CA ASN A 98 -5.55 -2.25 14.86
C ASN A 98 -4.87 -2.10 16.23
N LYS A 99 -3.55 -2.11 16.30
CA LYS A 99 -2.82 -1.69 17.51
C LYS A 99 -3.15 -0.26 17.90
N ASN A 100 -3.51 0.56 16.92
CA ASN A 100 -3.93 1.94 17.13
C ASN A 100 -5.45 1.98 17.32
N LYS A 101 -5.90 2.00 18.57
CA LYS A 101 -7.32 1.95 18.92
C LYS A 101 -8.06 3.23 18.52
N GLU A 102 -7.39 4.37 18.56
CA GLU A 102 -7.99 5.61 18.12
C GLU A 102 -8.20 5.61 16.60
N LYS A 103 -9.42 6.01 16.18
CA LYS A 103 -9.84 5.97 14.78
C LYS A 103 -8.90 6.76 13.85
N THR A 104 -8.52 7.97 14.27
CA THR A 104 -7.63 8.83 13.48
C THR A 104 -6.25 8.22 13.29
N LEU A 105 -5.66 7.66 14.36
CA LEU A 105 -4.37 7.00 14.32
C LEU A 105 -4.42 5.73 13.48
N PHE A 106 -5.50 4.96 13.57
CA PHE A 106 -5.69 3.77 12.75
C PHE A 106 -5.62 4.12 11.25
N LYS A 107 -6.41 5.11 10.82
CA LYS A 107 -6.43 5.55 9.42
C LYS A 107 -5.08 6.10 8.97
N THR A 108 -4.42 6.88 9.82
CA THR A 108 -3.09 7.43 9.52
C THR A 108 -2.07 6.32 9.25
N VAL A 109 -2.03 5.31 10.12
CA VAL A 109 -1.12 4.17 9.95
C VAL A 109 -1.45 3.39 8.69
N VAL A 110 -2.73 3.16 8.40
CA VAL A 110 -3.16 2.48 7.18
C VAL A 110 -2.71 3.25 5.93
N ILE A 111 -2.92 4.56 5.90
CA ILE A 111 -2.51 5.41 4.77
C ILE A 111 -0.99 5.34 4.57
N LYS A 112 -0.20 5.51 5.63
CA LYS A 112 1.26 5.46 5.55
C LYS A 112 1.76 4.09 5.09
N THR A 113 1.18 3.02 5.63
CA THR A 113 1.54 1.65 5.26
C THR A 113 1.21 1.37 3.80
N PHE A 114 0.06 1.81 3.33
CA PHE A 114 -0.36 1.69 1.94
C PHE A 114 0.60 2.42 0.99
N ILE A 115 0.97 3.66 1.31
CA ILE A 115 1.92 4.44 0.51
C ILE A 115 3.29 3.74 0.45
N HIS A 116 3.76 3.23 1.58
CA HIS A 116 5.02 2.47 1.66
C HIS A 116 5.01 1.27 0.71
N GLY A 117 3.93 0.48 0.76
CA GLY A 117 3.75 -0.67 -0.13
C GLY A 117 3.69 -0.28 -1.61
N PHE A 118 2.99 0.80 -1.92
CA PHE A 118 2.90 1.33 -3.28
C PHE A 118 4.29 1.70 -3.83
N LEU A 119 5.10 2.39 -3.03
CA LEU A 119 6.46 2.74 -3.45
C LEU A 119 7.34 1.52 -3.70
N HIS A 120 7.20 0.47 -2.89
CA HIS A 120 7.89 -0.79 -3.16
C HIS A 120 7.47 -1.37 -4.52
N LEU A 121 6.20 -1.30 -4.89
CA LEU A 121 5.74 -1.75 -6.21
C LEU A 121 6.39 -0.94 -7.34
N LEU A 122 6.71 0.33 -7.10
CA LEU A 122 7.42 1.18 -8.07
C LEU A 122 8.94 0.97 -8.06
N GLY A 123 9.47 0.08 -7.21
CA GLY A 123 10.88 -0.26 -7.17
C GLY A 123 11.70 0.47 -6.13
N PHE A 124 11.08 1.31 -5.31
CA PHE A 124 11.79 1.91 -4.17
C PHE A 124 12.13 0.83 -3.15
N ASP A 125 13.30 0.95 -2.54
CA ASP A 125 13.80 0.02 -1.56
C ASP A 125 14.43 0.79 -0.39
N HIS A 126 14.64 0.11 0.74
CA HIS A 126 15.22 0.71 1.94
C HIS A 126 16.40 -0.09 2.52
N ILE A 127 17.00 -0.96 1.71
CA ILE A 127 18.13 -1.81 2.14
C ILE A 127 19.40 -0.97 2.34
N LYS A 128 19.69 -0.04 1.42
CA LYS A 128 20.84 0.86 1.50
C LYS A 128 20.40 2.22 2.06
N ASP A 129 21.26 2.88 2.85
CA ASP A 129 20.96 4.19 3.45
C ASP A 129 20.49 5.23 2.41
N LYS A 130 21.13 5.28 1.26
CA LYS A 130 20.77 6.21 0.19
C LYS A 130 19.36 5.94 -0.33
N ASP A 131 19.02 4.66 -0.53
CA ASP A 131 17.70 4.24 -1.01
C ASP A 131 16.63 4.49 0.06
N TYR A 132 16.95 4.22 1.32
CA TYR A 132 16.09 4.50 2.46
C TYR A 132 15.71 5.98 2.54
N LYS A 133 16.70 6.88 2.42
CA LYS A 133 16.47 8.33 2.44
C LYS A 133 15.58 8.79 1.29
N LYS A 134 15.81 8.28 0.09
CA LYS A 134 14.97 8.58 -1.08
C LYS A 134 13.53 8.14 -0.88
N MET A 135 13.35 6.93 -0.35
CA MET A 135 12.02 6.38 -0.11
C MET A 135 11.25 7.22 0.92
N ILE A 136 11.88 7.61 2.03
CA ILE A 136 11.27 8.46 3.06
C ILE A 136 10.83 9.80 2.47
N ILE A 137 11.66 10.43 1.65
CA ILE A 137 11.32 11.70 1.00
C ILE A 137 10.06 11.55 0.15
N GLU A 138 9.98 10.49 -0.65
CA GLU A 138 8.83 10.23 -1.51
C GLU A 138 7.59 9.85 -0.71
N GLU A 139 7.72 9.03 0.34
CA GLU A 139 6.61 8.73 1.26
C GLU A 139 6.02 10.01 1.85
N ASN A 140 6.86 10.92 2.33
CA ASN A 140 6.41 12.17 2.92
C ASN A 140 5.71 13.07 1.90
N LYS A 141 6.21 13.15 0.68
CA LYS A 141 5.58 13.92 -0.39
C LYS A 141 4.18 13.41 -0.71
N ILE A 142 4.05 12.08 -0.86
CA ILE A 142 2.76 11.46 -1.15
C ILE A 142 1.81 11.64 0.04
N TYR A 143 2.27 11.39 1.25
CA TYR A 143 1.46 11.53 2.45
C TYR A 143 0.93 12.95 2.63
N LYS A 144 1.77 13.96 2.47
CA LYS A 144 1.36 15.37 2.56
C LYS A 144 0.29 15.70 1.51
N SER A 145 0.46 15.24 0.29
CA SER A 145 -0.52 15.43 -0.78
C SER A 145 -1.86 14.78 -0.43
N VAL A 146 -1.82 13.55 0.07
CA VAL A 146 -3.03 12.80 0.46
C VAL A 146 -3.77 13.52 1.58
N ILE A 147 -3.07 13.86 2.66
CA ILE A 147 -3.68 14.50 3.82
C ILE A 147 -4.28 15.86 3.46
N SER A 148 -3.61 16.65 2.64
CA SER A 148 -4.11 17.97 2.23
C SER A 148 -5.39 17.89 1.39
N LYS A 149 -5.59 16.80 0.66
CA LYS A 149 -6.75 16.64 -0.24
C LYS A 149 -7.91 15.87 0.38
N LEU A 150 -7.64 15.03 1.39
CA LEU A 150 -8.69 14.27 2.07
C LEU A 150 -9.33 15.00 3.26
N ASN A 151 -8.74 16.07 3.74
CA ASN A 151 -9.28 16.87 4.85
C ASN A 151 -10.18 18.00 4.34
#